data_ef172be47e3e1e662854514ce61a47c9
#
_entry.id   ef172be47e3e1e662854514ce61a47c9
#
_cell.length_a   1.000
_cell.length_b   1.000
_cell.length_c   1.000
_cell.angle_alpha   90.00
_cell.angle_beta   90.00
_cell.angle_gamma   90.00
#
_symmetry.space_group_name_H-M   'P 1'
#
loop_
_entity.id
_entity.type
_entity.pdbx_description
1 polymer ?
#
loop_
_entity_poly.entity_id
_entity_poly.type
_entity_poly.pdbx_seq_one_letter_code
_entity_poly.pdbx_strand_id
1 'polypeptide(L)'
;MQYDLVIKNGKVILFNNIADFLNADIGINGSKIVTVGRIDMMNNTAAKIIDAKDCIVSPGFIDFHSHVDCNEDIARQLVLQGATTTIGGERNFDGKRINEIAENGFLINHGFLLSESFTLRNAIGLRDPYRPASAKEIDKMLQLADLF
;
A
#
# COMPACT_ATOMS: atom_id res chain seq x y z
N MET A 1 -12.85 28.13 -3.65
CA MET A 1 -12.85 26.86 -2.89
C MET A 1 -11.68 26.88 -1.92
N GLN A 2 -11.81 26.26 -0.76
CA GLN A 2 -10.70 26.10 0.19
C GLN A 2 -10.20 24.66 0.11
N TYR A 3 -8.87 24.49 0.09
CA TYR A 3 -8.19 23.20 0.08
C TYR A 3 -7.35 23.03 1.33
N ASP A 4 -7.17 21.81 1.80
CA ASP A 4 -6.21 21.49 2.85
C ASP A 4 -4.79 21.46 2.28
N LEU A 5 -4.64 20.92 1.06
CA LEU A 5 -3.38 20.85 0.35
C LEU A 5 -3.61 21.06 -1.15
N VAL A 6 -2.72 21.85 -1.76
CA VAL A 6 -2.62 21.95 -3.23
C VAL A 6 -1.21 21.57 -3.65
N ILE A 7 -1.11 20.65 -4.60
CA ILE A 7 0.13 20.36 -5.32
C ILE A 7 0.07 21.13 -6.65
N LYS A 8 0.99 22.06 -6.84
CA LYS A 8 1.03 22.97 -7.98
C LYS A 8 2.04 22.54 -9.03
N ASN A 9 1.73 22.87 -10.30
CA ASN A 9 2.66 22.82 -11.43
C ASN A 9 3.22 21.42 -11.73
N GLY A 10 2.55 20.36 -11.30
CA GLY A 10 3.03 18.99 -11.48
C GLY A 10 2.77 18.45 -12.88
N LYS A 11 3.62 17.52 -13.33
CA LYS A 11 3.36 16.65 -14.47
C LYS A 11 2.68 15.38 -13.95
N VAL A 12 1.34 15.39 -13.93
CA VAL A 12 0.51 14.35 -13.33
C VAL A 12 0.38 13.16 -14.27
N ILE A 13 0.61 11.94 -13.77
CA ILE A 13 0.39 10.69 -14.52
C ILE A 13 -1.11 10.38 -14.54
N LEU A 14 -1.65 10.14 -15.74
CA LEU A 14 -3.00 9.65 -15.96
C LEU A 14 -2.94 8.17 -16.36
N PHE A 15 -3.69 7.31 -15.65
CA PHE A 15 -3.72 5.87 -15.92
C PHE A 15 -4.86 5.43 -16.86
N ASN A 16 -5.42 6.36 -17.63
CA ASN A 16 -6.45 6.07 -18.63
C ASN A 16 -5.88 5.46 -19.92
N ASN A 17 -4.60 5.71 -20.22
CA ASN A 17 -3.83 5.11 -21.32
C ASN A 17 -2.36 4.94 -20.92
N ILE A 18 -1.57 4.23 -21.74
CA ILE A 18 -0.14 4.03 -21.48
C ILE A 18 0.57 5.40 -21.52
N ALA A 19 1.05 5.85 -20.36
CA ALA A 19 1.96 6.99 -20.19
C ALA A 19 1.41 8.37 -20.60
N ASP A 20 0.14 8.64 -20.44
CA ASP A 20 -0.38 10.00 -20.58
C ASP A 20 -0.03 10.87 -19.37
N PHE A 21 0.38 12.10 -19.65
CA PHE A 21 0.70 13.10 -18.65
C PHE A 21 -0.13 14.35 -18.83
N LEU A 22 -0.56 14.93 -17.73
CA LEU A 22 -1.26 16.21 -17.71
C LEU A 22 -0.47 17.22 -16.86
N ASN A 23 -0.15 18.37 -17.42
CA ASN A 23 0.34 19.49 -16.60
C ASN A 23 -0.83 20.05 -15.80
N ALA A 24 -0.89 19.75 -14.53
CA ALA A 24 -2.02 20.06 -13.67
C ALA A 24 -1.60 20.33 -12.23
N ASP A 25 -2.54 20.95 -11.52
CA ASP A 25 -2.53 21.05 -10.07
C ASP A 25 -3.45 19.97 -9.48
N ILE A 26 -3.20 19.56 -8.25
CA ILE A 26 -4.04 18.63 -7.51
C ILE A 26 -4.52 19.32 -6.23
N GLY A 27 -5.82 19.42 -6.05
CA GLY A 27 -6.45 19.92 -4.82
C GLY A 27 -6.97 18.78 -3.97
N ILE A 28 -6.63 18.83 -2.67
CA ILE A 28 -6.92 17.77 -1.70
C ILE A 28 -7.67 18.37 -0.51
N ASN A 29 -8.74 17.70 -0.07
CA ASN A 29 -9.45 17.98 1.17
C ASN A 29 -9.58 16.68 1.98
N GLY A 30 -9.10 16.70 3.21
CA GLY A 30 -8.98 15.50 4.04
C GLY A 30 -8.15 14.44 3.34
N SER A 31 -8.72 13.26 3.12
CA SER A 31 -8.09 12.12 2.45
C SER A 31 -8.47 12.00 0.96
N LYS A 32 -9.10 13.02 0.37
CA LYS A 32 -9.65 12.92 -0.99
C LYS A 32 -9.03 13.95 -1.94
N ILE A 33 -8.68 13.49 -3.14
CA ILE A 33 -8.42 14.35 -4.28
C ILE A 33 -9.76 14.88 -4.76
N VAL A 34 -9.96 16.21 -4.71
CA VAL A 34 -11.21 16.86 -5.10
C VAL A 34 -11.10 17.65 -6.40
N THR A 35 -9.86 17.94 -6.83
CA THR A 35 -9.59 18.65 -8.08
C THR A 35 -8.34 18.10 -8.73
N VAL A 36 -8.40 17.83 -10.03
CA VAL A 36 -7.22 17.61 -10.89
C VAL A 36 -7.40 18.53 -12.10
N GLY A 37 -6.53 19.53 -12.24
CA GLY A 37 -6.61 20.53 -13.27
C GLY A 37 -5.94 21.82 -12.83
N ARG A 38 -6.19 22.93 -13.54
CA ARG A 38 -5.63 24.23 -13.18
C ARG A 38 -6.39 24.83 -11.99
N ILE A 39 -5.70 25.09 -10.90
CA ILE A 39 -6.26 25.77 -9.71
C ILE A 39 -5.79 27.23 -9.70
N ASP A 40 -6.76 28.15 -9.84
CA ASP A 40 -6.49 29.57 -9.72
C ASP A 40 -6.44 29.99 -8.25
N MET A 41 -5.24 30.29 -7.75
CA MET A 41 -5.02 30.69 -6.35
C MET A 41 -5.45 32.14 -6.04
N MET A 42 -5.88 32.91 -7.03
CA MET A 42 -6.50 34.23 -6.78
C MET A 42 -7.92 34.08 -6.23
N ASN A 43 -8.62 33.02 -6.64
CA ASN A 43 -10.01 32.72 -6.27
C ASN A 43 -10.13 31.52 -5.31
N ASN A 44 -9.01 30.89 -4.92
CA ASN A 44 -8.96 29.72 -4.07
C ASN A 44 -7.90 29.87 -2.99
N THR A 45 -8.07 29.19 -1.87
CA THR A 45 -7.09 29.17 -0.77
C THR A 45 -6.67 27.72 -0.47
N ALA A 46 -5.49 27.55 0.09
CA ALA A 46 -4.99 26.30 0.56
C ALA A 46 -4.25 26.46 1.89
N ALA A 47 -4.43 25.53 2.82
CA ALA A 47 -3.67 25.52 4.07
C ALA A 47 -2.19 25.21 3.84
N LYS A 48 -1.89 24.36 2.83
CA LYS A 48 -0.54 24.02 2.41
C LYS A 48 -0.45 23.98 0.89
N ILE A 49 0.67 24.44 0.35
CA ILE A 49 0.99 24.37 -1.08
C ILE A 49 2.33 23.67 -1.24
N ILE A 50 2.39 22.69 -2.15
CA ILE A 50 3.62 22.03 -2.60
C ILE A 50 3.82 22.43 -4.06
N ASP A 51 4.96 23.06 -4.39
CA ASP A 51 5.34 23.30 -5.77
C ASP A 51 6.04 22.06 -6.34
N ALA A 52 5.38 21.42 -7.27
CA ALA A 52 5.86 20.24 -8.00
C ALA A 52 6.39 20.58 -9.40
N LYS A 53 6.84 21.83 -9.59
CA LYS A 53 7.44 22.25 -10.87
C LYS A 53 8.60 21.32 -11.21
N ASP A 54 8.66 20.89 -12.46
CA ASP A 54 9.63 19.94 -13.00
C ASP A 54 9.60 18.54 -12.36
N CYS A 55 8.58 18.24 -11.55
CA CYS A 55 8.35 16.92 -10.95
C CYS A 55 7.22 16.15 -11.64
N ILE A 56 7.35 14.83 -11.64
CA ILE A 56 6.26 13.92 -11.97
C ILE A 56 5.44 13.69 -10.69
N VAL A 57 4.13 13.84 -10.79
CA VAL A 57 3.19 13.54 -9.71
C VAL A 57 2.43 12.27 -10.07
N SER A 58 2.59 11.25 -9.25
CA SER A 58 1.94 9.94 -9.41
C SER A 58 1.21 9.55 -8.14
N PRO A 59 0.25 8.60 -8.19
CA PRO A 59 -0.15 7.86 -7.01
C PRO A 59 1.05 7.20 -6.34
N GLY A 60 0.97 6.94 -5.04
CA GLY A 60 1.97 6.16 -4.34
C GLY A 60 2.11 4.75 -4.95
N PHE A 61 3.32 4.23 -4.95
CA PHE A 61 3.58 2.91 -5.51
C PHE A 61 2.98 1.81 -4.63
N ILE A 62 2.57 0.72 -5.28
CA ILE A 62 2.10 -0.50 -4.63
C ILE A 62 3.19 -1.55 -4.82
N ASP A 63 3.82 -1.95 -3.71
CA ASP A 63 4.75 -3.07 -3.68
C ASP A 63 4.00 -4.33 -3.25
N PHE A 64 3.77 -5.22 -4.20
CA PHE A 64 2.99 -6.44 -3.96
C PHE A 64 3.84 -7.67 -3.58
N HIS A 65 5.12 -7.48 -3.32
CA HIS A 65 6.02 -8.51 -2.76
C HIS A 65 6.98 -7.88 -1.76
N SER A 66 6.52 -7.68 -0.55
CA SER A 66 7.25 -6.93 0.47
C SER A 66 7.37 -7.73 1.77
N HIS A 67 8.50 -7.58 2.44
CA HIS A 67 8.79 -8.16 3.75
C HIS A 67 8.77 -7.09 4.86
N VAL A 68 7.79 -6.20 4.82
CA VAL A 68 7.59 -5.19 5.88
C VAL A 68 7.28 -5.84 7.22
N ASP A 69 6.52 -6.94 7.21
CA ASP A 69 6.22 -7.78 8.37
C ASP A 69 5.82 -6.95 9.62
N CYS A 70 4.99 -5.93 9.43
CA CYS A 70 4.55 -5.00 10.48
C CYS A 70 5.69 -4.18 11.12
N ASN A 71 6.81 -3.99 10.44
CA ASN A 71 7.96 -3.23 10.94
C ASN A 71 7.88 -1.77 10.48
N GLU A 72 7.71 -0.85 11.44
CA GLU A 72 7.60 0.60 11.19
C GLU A 72 8.84 1.20 10.52
N ASP A 73 10.04 0.74 10.85
CA ASP A 73 11.27 1.27 10.27
C ASP A 73 11.40 0.89 8.80
N ILE A 74 11.00 -0.34 8.43
CA ILE A 74 10.96 -0.77 7.04
C ILE A 74 9.86 -0.01 6.29
N ALA A 75 8.67 0.13 6.88
CA ALA A 75 7.58 0.89 6.30
C ALA A 75 7.99 2.34 6.01
N ARG A 76 8.71 2.98 6.94
CA ARG A 76 9.25 4.34 6.77
C ARG A 76 10.21 4.44 5.58
N GLN A 77 11.10 3.47 5.42
CA GLN A 77 12.03 3.44 4.28
C GLN A 77 11.29 3.29 2.95
N LEU A 78 10.24 2.48 2.89
CA LEU A 78 9.43 2.32 1.69
C LEU A 78 8.64 3.58 1.34
N VAL A 79 8.08 4.25 2.33
CA VAL A 79 7.41 5.55 2.11
C VAL A 79 8.39 6.59 1.55
N LEU A 80 9.63 6.63 2.02
CA LEU A 80 10.66 7.53 1.49
C LEU A 80 11.05 7.21 0.03
N GLN A 81 10.77 5.99 -0.43
CA GLN A 81 10.95 5.57 -1.83
C GLN A 81 9.67 5.73 -2.66
N GLY A 82 8.59 6.23 -2.06
CA GLY A 82 7.32 6.48 -2.72
C GLY A 82 6.32 5.31 -2.69
N ALA A 83 6.63 4.20 -2.01
CA ALA A 83 5.66 3.13 -1.79
C ALA A 83 4.71 3.51 -0.66
N THR A 84 3.40 3.51 -0.92
CA THR A 84 2.35 3.84 0.05
C THR A 84 1.47 2.65 0.40
N THR A 85 1.63 1.56 -0.34
CA THR A 85 0.91 0.30 -0.13
C THR A 85 1.87 -0.86 -0.34
N THR A 86 1.81 -1.83 0.56
CA THR A 86 2.59 -3.06 0.43
C THR A 86 1.71 -4.28 0.67
N ILE A 87 2.08 -5.39 0.03
CA ILE A 87 1.48 -6.70 0.28
C ILE A 87 2.62 -7.64 0.65
N GLY A 88 2.48 -8.33 1.77
CA GLY A 88 3.55 -9.19 2.28
C GLY A 88 3.04 -10.18 3.32
N GLY A 89 3.88 -10.59 4.25
CA GLY A 89 3.50 -11.53 5.31
C GLY A 89 3.78 -12.99 4.97
N GLU A 90 4.57 -13.24 3.93
CA GLU A 90 4.85 -14.60 3.47
C GLU A 90 5.59 -15.46 4.51
N ARG A 91 6.33 -14.84 5.43
CA ARG A 91 7.16 -15.58 6.40
C ARG A 91 6.56 -15.68 7.79
N ASN A 92 5.91 -14.64 8.27
CA ASN A 92 5.43 -14.56 9.66
C ASN A 92 4.04 -13.96 9.72
N PHE A 93 3.03 -14.79 9.50
CA PHE A 93 1.66 -14.40 9.77
C PHE A 93 1.44 -14.41 11.30
N ASP A 94 1.48 -13.21 11.91
CA ASP A 94 1.17 -13.02 13.32
C ASP A 94 -0.15 -12.25 13.46
N GLY A 95 -1.23 -13.00 13.68
CA GLY A 95 -2.56 -12.43 13.81
C GLY A 95 -2.69 -11.38 14.92
N LYS A 96 -1.90 -11.50 16.00
CA LYS A 96 -1.90 -10.49 17.06
C LYS A 96 -1.36 -9.16 16.56
N ARG A 97 -0.27 -9.18 15.80
CA ARG A 97 0.35 -7.98 15.26
C ARG A 97 -0.50 -7.33 14.16
N ILE A 98 -1.23 -8.13 13.39
CA ILE A 98 -2.21 -7.63 12.42
C ILE A 98 -3.33 -6.88 13.13
N ASN A 99 -3.86 -7.43 14.22
CA ASN A 99 -4.90 -6.77 15.01
C ASN A 99 -4.38 -5.47 15.63
N GLU A 100 -3.16 -5.44 16.16
CA GLU A 100 -2.52 -4.23 16.69
C GLU A 100 -2.44 -3.12 15.62
N ILE A 101 -2.08 -3.48 14.37
CA ILE A 101 -2.06 -2.54 13.24
C ILE A 101 -3.46 -2.08 12.86
N ALA A 102 -4.43 -2.97 12.83
CA ALA A 102 -5.81 -2.63 12.51
C ALA A 102 -6.41 -1.64 13.53
N GLU A 103 -6.06 -1.77 14.81
CA GLU A 103 -6.53 -0.92 15.90
C GLU A 103 -5.79 0.42 15.99
N ASN A 104 -4.47 0.40 15.81
CA ASN A 104 -3.61 1.57 16.05
C ASN A 104 -3.19 2.30 14.78
N GLY A 105 -3.42 1.71 13.62
CA GLY A 105 -2.93 2.17 12.32
C GLY A 105 -1.48 1.73 12.04
N PHE A 106 -1.08 1.94 10.81
CA PHE A 106 0.27 1.68 10.32
C PHE A 106 0.69 2.77 9.34
N LEU A 107 1.99 3.02 9.21
CA LEU A 107 2.50 4.14 8.41
C LEU A 107 2.10 4.07 6.92
N ILE A 108 1.92 2.85 6.40
CA ILE A 108 1.51 2.59 5.02
C ILE A 108 0.32 1.63 4.99
N ASN A 109 -0.42 1.60 3.88
CA ASN A 109 -1.40 0.54 3.68
C ASN A 109 -0.67 -0.79 3.56
N HIS A 110 -1.08 -1.79 4.32
CA HIS A 110 -0.43 -3.09 4.32
C HIS A 110 -1.46 -4.21 4.22
N GLY A 111 -1.29 -5.04 3.18
CA GLY A 111 -2.04 -6.28 3.00
C GLY A 111 -1.16 -7.49 3.32
N PHE A 112 -1.79 -8.59 3.70
CA PHE A 112 -1.11 -9.82 4.07
C PHE A 112 -1.43 -10.94 3.10
N LEU A 113 -0.42 -11.74 2.77
CA LEU A 113 -0.56 -13.01 2.08
C LEU A 113 -0.45 -14.15 3.08
N LEU A 114 -1.35 -15.09 2.99
CA LEU A 114 -1.27 -16.32 3.77
C LEU A 114 -0.25 -17.25 3.13
N SER A 115 0.88 -17.44 3.79
CA SER A 115 1.95 -18.30 3.28
C SER A 115 1.59 -19.77 3.37
N GLU A 116 1.61 -20.46 2.24
CA GLU A 116 1.50 -21.91 2.21
C GLU A 116 2.66 -22.55 2.97
N SER A 117 3.89 -22.16 2.64
CA SER A 117 5.10 -22.80 3.17
C SER A 117 5.34 -22.52 4.65
N PHE A 118 5.19 -21.27 5.08
CA PHE A 118 5.54 -20.88 6.45
C PHE A 118 4.35 -20.91 7.42
N THR A 119 3.13 -20.73 6.94
CA THR A 119 1.95 -20.72 7.80
C THR A 119 1.19 -22.05 7.76
N LEU A 120 0.66 -22.42 6.61
CA LEU A 120 -0.22 -23.59 6.51
C LEU A 120 0.52 -24.90 6.72
N ARG A 121 1.67 -25.11 6.08
CA ARG A 121 2.47 -26.33 6.25
C ARG A 121 2.95 -26.50 7.67
N ASN A 122 3.45 -25.43 8.29
CA ASN A 122 3.89 -25.49 9.70
C ASN A 122 2.73 -25.80 10.66
N ALA A 123 1.55 -25.23 10.43
CA ALA A 123 0.37 -25.44 11.27
C ALA A 123 -0.11 -26.90 11.26
N ILE A 124 0.07 -27.62 10.15
CA ILE A 124 -0.25 -29.06 10.05
C ILE A 124 0.94 -29.97 10.43
N GLY A 125 2.09 -29.41 10.84
CA GLY A 125 3.29 -30.15 11.21
C GLY A 125 4.16 -30.60 10.02
N LEU A 126 3.92 -30.12 8.83
CA LEU A 126 4.69 -30.42 7.63
C LEU A 126 5.86 -29.43 7.53
N ARG A 127 6.95 -29.70 8.23
CA ARG A 127 8.09 -28.79 8.37
C ARG A 127 9.11 -28.83 7.21
N ASP A 128 9.14 -29.92 6.44
CA ASP A 128 10.01 -30.01 5.27
C ASP A 128 9.40 -29.25 4.09
N PRO A 129 9.98 -28.11 3.66
CA PRO A 129 9.41 -27.30 2.59
C PRO A 129 9.54 -27.96 1.21
N TYR A 130 10.44 -28.93 1.06
CA TYR A 130 10.70 -29.58 -0.23
C TYR A 130 9.91 -30.88 -0.42
N ARG A 131 9.38 -31.47 0.65
CA ARG A 131 8.54 -32.65 0.53
C ARG A 131 7.16 -32.28 -0.04
N PRO A 132 6.70 -32.94 -1.09
CA PRO A 132 5.34 -32.73 -1.59
C PRO A 132 4.30 -33.05 -0.51
N ALA A 133 3.26 -32.24 -0.40
CA ALA A 133 2.14 -32.50 0.48
C ALA A 133 1.26 -33.61 -0.13
N SER A 134 0.80 -34.54 0.70
CA SER A 134 -0.22 -35.52 0.33
C SER A 134 -1.59 -34.85 0.18
N ALA A 135 -2.52 -35.49 -0.52
CA ALA A 135 -3.89 -34.98 -0.68
C ALA A 135 -4.55 -34.68 0.69
N LYS A 136 -4.38 -35.56 1.68
CA LYS A 136 -4.91 -35.35 3.04
C LYS A 136 -4.29 -34.14 3.75
N GLU A 137 -3.03 -33.84 3.50
CA GLU A 137 -2.36 -32.63 4.06
C GLU A 137 -2.84 -31.36 3.33
N ILE A 138 -3.04 -31.44 2.03
CA ILE A 138 -3.64 -30.33 1.25
C ILE A 138 -5.04 -30.02 1.76
N ASP A 139 -5.89 -31.03 1.96
CA ASP A 139 -7.25 -30.83 2.51
C ASP A 139 -7.21 -30.13 3.88
N LYS A 140 -6.26 -30.51 4.75
CA LYS A 140 -6.09 -29.84 6.05
C LYS A 140 -5.63 -28.39 5.90
N MET A 141 -4.73 -28.10 4.97
CA MET A 141 -4.28 -26.73 4.71
C MET A 141 -5.40 -25.87 4.15
N LEU A 142 -6.25 -26.39 3.27
CA LEU A 142 -7.42 -25.69 2.76
C LEU A 142 -8.41 -25.35 3.88
N GLN A 143 -8.72 -26.33 4.75
CA GLN A 143 -9.58 -26.07 5.92
C GLN A 143 -9.03 -25.00 6.86
N LEU A 144 -7.72 -24.93 7.01
CA LEU A 144 -7.07 -23.85 7.80
C LEU A 144 -7.16 -22.51 7.07
N ALA A 145 -6.95 -22.49 5.75
CA ALA A 145 -7.01 -21.25 4.98
C ALA A 145 -8.40 -20.60 5.02
N ASP A 146 -9.46 -21.39 5.13
CA ASP A 146 -10.84 -20.90 5.24
C ASP A 146 -11.14 -20.19 6.59
N LEU A 147 -10.20 -20.24 7.56
CA LEU A 147 -10.34 -19.58 8.86
C LEU A 147 -9.76 -18.16 8.89
N PHE A 148 -9.04 -17.75 7.84
CA PHE A 148 -8.41 -16.43 7.71
C PHE A 148 -9.15 -15.55 6.72
#